data_8b730b56174c75f53dcde4caa9f01c43
#
_entry.id   8b730b56174c75f53dcde4caa9f01c43
#
_cell.length_a   1.000
_cell.length_b   1.000
_cell.length_c   1.000
_cell.angle_alpha   90.00
_cell.angle_beta   90.00
_cell.angle_gamma   90.00
#
_symmetry.space_group_name_H-M   'P 1'
#
loop_
_entity.id
_entity.type
_entity.pdbx_description
1 polymer ?
#
loop_
_entity_poly.entity_id
_entity_poly.type
_entity_poly.pdbx_seq_one_letter_code
_entity_poly.pdbx_strand_id
1 'polypeptide(L)'
;MNVYDFDNTIYDGESCFDLFKFYIKKDPSLLKLFPKVIKGFARYKKGAISLNEMIEKYVPLAESRLKYIDYENEPKQFWDAHMDKIKPFYKEIQQEDDLIITASPDFHIEEICRRLGIKQYLTTKVDKENGKITFACIRQNKITAFRELYSNKEIENFYTDSPENDAPMIELAKHAFVVTGNDIKQVK
;
A
#
# COMPACT_ATOMS: atom_id res chain seq x y z
N MET A 1 11.74 12.67 -10.32
CA MET A 1 10.98 12.46 -9.06
C MET A 1 11.38 11.14 -8.42
N ASN A 2 11.34 11.03 -7.10
CA ASN A 2 11.48 9.74 -6.45
C ASN A 2 10.11 9.09 -6.26
N VAL A 3 10.06 7.77 -6.35
CA VAL A 3 8.85 6.97 -6.18
C VAL A 3 9.11 5.90 -5.12
N TYR A 4 8.18 5.73 -4.21
CA TYR A 4 8.30 4.81 -3.09
C TYR A 4 7.09 3.87 -3.04
N ASP A 5 7.35 2.57 -2.88
CA ASP A 5 6.34 1.70 -2.28
C ASP A 5 6.15 2.07 -0.81
N PHE A 6 5.07 1.61 -0.17
CA PHE A 6 4.73 2.06 1.16
C PHE A 6 5.01 1.00 2.24
N ASP A 7 4.36 -0.15 2.12
CA ASP A 7 4.41 -1.20 3.13
C ASP A 7 5.81 -1.85 3.16
N ASN A 8 6.38 -2.06 4.33
CA ASN A 8 7.77 -2.49 4.56
C ASN A 8 8.85 -1.57 3.93
N THR A 9 8.48 -0.61 3.11
CA THR A 9 9.38 0.39 2.51
C THR A 9 9.42 1.66 3.37
N ILE A 10 8.38 2.48 3.38
CA ILE A 10 8.26 3.68 4.23
C ILE A 10 7.72 3.31 5.61
N TYR A 11 6.74 2.43 5.67
CA TYR A 11 6.11 1.93 6.89
C TYR A 11 6.78 0.65 7.35
N ASP A 12 7.06 0.53 8.63
CA ASP A 12 7.65 -0.68 9.24
C ASP A 12 6.55 -1.72 9.47
N GLY A 13 6.37 -2.58 8.50
CA GLY A 13 5.36 -3.63 8.45
C GLY A 13 4.35 -3.48 7.32
N GLU A 14 3.28 -4.24 7.39
CA GLU A 14 2.16 -4.25 6.44
C GLU A 14 1.01 -3.39 7.01
N SER A 15 0.83 -2.18 6.51
CA SER A 15 -0.15 -1.23 7.07
C SER A 15 -1.59 -1.72 6.94
N CYS A 16 -1.92 -2.40 5.85
CA CYS A 16 -3.24 -3.05 5.68
C CYS A 16 -3.50 -4.15 6.71
N PHE A 17 -2.45 -4.86 7.14
CA PHE A 17 -2.58 -5.89 8.18
C PHE A 17 -2.79 -5.27 9.57
N ASP A 18 -2.09 -4.19 9.86
CA ASP A 18 -2.29 -3.44 11.11
C ASP A 18 -3.65 -2.74 11.13
N LEU A 19 -4.11 -2.22 9.98
CA LEU A 19 -5.45 -1.69 9.80
C LEU A 19 -6.53 -2.76 10.06
N PHE A 20 -6.31 -3.98 9.58
CA PHE A 20 -7.21 -5.09 9.88
C PHE A 20 -7.26 -5.43 11.38
N LYS A 21 -6.10 -5.43 12.07
CA LYS A 21 -6.05 -5.60 13.54
C LYS A 21 -6.77 -4.46 14.27
N PHE A 22 -6.63 -3.23 13.79
CA PHE A 22 -7.35 -2.08 14.32
C PHE A 22 -8.87 -2.29 14.22
N TYR A 23 -9.37 -2.79 13.08
CA TYR A 23 -10.79 -3.10 12.93
C TYR A 23 -11.25 -4.29 13.77
N ILE A 24 -10.43 -5.31 13.98
CA ILE A 24 -10.76 -6.41 14.90
C ILE A 24 -10.99 -5.91 16.34
N LYS A 25 -10.22 -4.92 16.79
CA LYS A 25 -10.43 -4.33 18.13
C LYS A 25 -11.77 -3.60 18.24
N LYS A 26 -12.25 -3.03 17.13
CA LYS A 26 -13.58 -2.35 17.09
C LYS A 26 -14.74 -3.34 16.88
N ASP A 27 -14.53 -4.34 16.04
CA ASP A 27 -15.51 -5.41 15.76
C ASP A 27 -14.85 -6.79 15.90
N PRO A 28 -14.90 -7.41 17.09
CA PRO A 28 -14.33 -8.74 17.31
C PRO A 28 -14.90 -9.85 16.41
N SER A 29 -16.06 -9.63 15.76
CA SER A 29 -16.63 -10.60 14.83
C SER A 29 -15.72 -10.85 13.61
N LEU A 30 -14.86 -9.87 13.29
CA LEU A 30 -13.84 -9.97 12.22
C LEU A 30 -12.77 -11.03 12.49
N LEU A 31 -12.59 -11.44 13.76
CA LEU A 31 -11.69 -12.56 14.09
C LEU A 31 -12.04 -13.85 13.32
N LYS A 32 -13.30 -14.05 12.98
CA LYS A 32 -13.74 -15.20 12.18
C LYS A 32 -13.21 -15.17 10.74
N LEU A 33 -12.89 -14.00 10.22
CA LEU A 33 -12.32 -13.81 8.89
C LEU A 33 -10.78 -13.92 8.89
N PHE A 34 -10.16 -13.67 10.04
CA PHE A 34 -8.69 -13.60 10.18
C PHE A 34 -7.96 -14.83 9.62
N PRO A 35 -8.33 -16.09 9.96
CA PRO A 35 -7.65 -17.26 9.39
C PRO A 35 -7.78 -17.35 7.87
N LYS A 36 -8.92 -16.92 7.32
CA LYS A 36 -9.17 -16.94 5.87
C LYS A 36 -8.28 -15.91 5.16
N VAL A 37 -8.22 -14.69 5.69
CA VAL A 37 -7.42 -13.59 5.14
C VAL A 37 -5.93 -13.95 5.18
N ILE A 38 -5.41 -14.40 6.33
CA ILE A 38 -4.01 -14.81 6.46
C ILE A 38 -3.66 -15.96 5.50
N LYS A 39 -4.53 -16.99 5.46
CA LYS A 39 -4.30 -18.14 4.56
C LYS A 39 -4.28 -17.70 3.10
N GLY A 40 -5.18 -16.78 2.71
CA GLY A 40 -5.21 -16.22 1.36
C GLY A 40 -3.92 -15.49 1.02
N PHE A 41 -3.52 -14.58 1.88
CA PHE A 41 -2.30 -13.79 1.70
C PHE A 41 -1.02 -14.65 1.68
N ALA A 42 -0.92 -15.62 2.60
CA ALA A 42 0.20 -16.56 2.62
C ALA A 42 0.29 -17.44 1.36
N ARG A 43 -0.86 -17.88 0.83
CA ARG A 43 -0.91 -18.65 -0.42
C ARG A 43 -0.52 -17.81 -1.63
N TYR A 44 -0.95 -16.55 -1.65
CA TYR A 44 -0.57 -15.62 -2.70
C TYR A 44 0.93 -15.31 -2.68
N LYS A 45 1.49 -14.96 -1.51
CA LYS A 45 2.95 -14.74 -1.35
C LYS A 45 3.80 -15.96 -1.76
N LYS A 46 3.29 -17.17 -1.52
CA LYS A 46 3.94 -18.43 -1.92
C LYS A 46 3.70 -18.81 -3.40
N GLY A 47 2.99 -18.00 -4.17
CA GLY A 47 2.64 -18.33 -5.54
C GLY A 47 1.65 -19.51 -5.69
N ALA A 48 1.02 -19.96 -4.58
CA ALA A 48 0.09 -21.09 -4.58
C ALA A 48 -1.32 -20.74 -5.09
N ILE A 49 -1.59 -19.46 -5.25
CA ILE A 49 -2.79 -18.92 -5.93
C ILE A 49 -2.38 -17.73 -6.79
N SER A 50 -3.06 -17.56 -7.91
CA SER A 50 -2.87 -16.41 -8.78
C SER A 50 -3.45 -15.13 -8.15
N LEU A 51 -3.07 -13.98 -8.72
CA LEU A 51 -3.65 -12.70 -8.33
C LEU A 51 -5.16 -12.67 -8.57
N ASN A 52 -5.63 -13.22 -9.70
CA ASN A 52 -7.05 -13.27 -10.03
C ASN A 52 -7.83 -14.11 -9.00
N GLU A 53 -7.33 -15.28 -8.63
CA GLU A 53 -7.93 -16.11 -7.57
C GLU A 53 -7.94 -15.40 -6.21
N MET A 54 -6.88 -14.63 -5.90
CA MET A 54 -6.84 -13.84 -4.69
C MET A 54 -7.91 -12.75 -4.71
N ILE A 55 -8.04 -12.01 -5.82
CA ILE A 55 -9.05 -10.97 -6.00
C ILE A 55 -10.46 -11.57 -5.89
N GLU A 56 -10.78 -12.58 -6.67
CA GLU A 56 -12.12 -13.20 -6.69
C GLU A 56 -12.56 -13.72 -5.32
N LYS A 57 -11.63 -14.30 -4.56
CA LYS A 57 -11.97 -15.01 -3.32
C LYS A 57 -11.92 -14.15 -2.07
N TYR A 58 -11.00 -13.17 -2.01
CA TYR A 58 -10.72 -12.43 -0.77
C TYR A 58 -11.14 -10.96 -0.82
N VAL A 59 -11.17 -10.34 -2.01
CA VAL A 59 -11.64 -8.97 -2.16
C VAL A 59 -13.10 -8.81 -1.67
N PRO A 60 -14.06 -9.69 -2.00
CA PRO A 60 -15.42 -9.56 -1.50
C PRO A 60 -15.54 -9.61 0.03
N LEU A 61 -14.58 -10.27 0.71
CA LEU A 61 -14.54 -10.28 2.18
C LEU A 61 -14.14 -8.90 2.74
N ALA A 62 -13.18 -8.23 2.09
CA ALA A 62 -12.81 -6.86 2.45
C ALA A 62 -13.96 -5.89 2.14
N GLU A 63 -14.49 -5.90 0.92
CA GLU A 63 -15.58 -5.03 0.46
C GLU A 63 -16.81 -5.10 1.37
N SER A 64 -17.13 -6.30 1.90
CA SER A 64 -18.25 -6.47 2.83
C SER A 64 -18.13 -5.61 4.10
N ARG A 65 -16.92 -5.14 4.43
CA ARG A 65 -16.62 -4.33 5.61
C ARG A 65 -16.30 -2.90 5.26
N LEU A 66 -15.68 -2.65 4.11
CA LEU A 66 -15.31 -1.31 3.68
C LEU A 66 -16.50 -0.34 3.68
N LYS A 67 -17.68 -0.78 3.31
CA LYS A 67 -18.90 0.07 3.31
C LYS A 67 -19.34 0.59 4.69
N TYR A 68 -18.81 0.05 5.78
CA TYR A 68 -19.15 0.45 7.15
C TYR A 68 -18.07 1.29 7.84
N ILE A 69 -17.01 1.63 7.13
CA ILE A 69 -15.90 2.43 7.65
C ILE A 69 -16.34 3.89 7.80
N ASP A 70 -16.01 4.49 8.93
CA ASP A 70 -16.02 5.95 9.06
C ASP A 70 -14.75 6.52 8.41
N TYR A 71 -14.84 6.78 7.11
CA TYR A 71 -13.73 7.24 6.27
C TYR A 71 -13.14 8.59 6.70
N GLU A 72 -13.85 9.35 7.51
CA GLU A 72 -13.35 10.61 8.04
C GLU A 72 -12.49 10.45 9.29
N ASN A 73 -12.93 9.61 10.23
CA ASN A 73 -12.33 9.56 11.58
C ASN A 73 -11.44 8.32 11.79
N GLU A 74 -11.78 7.17 11.21
CA GLU A 74 -11.03 5.94 11.47
C GLU A 74 -9.61 5.93 10.92
N PRO A 75 -9.32 6.48 9.72
CA PRO A 75 -7.94 6.64 9.26
C PRO A 75 -7.12 7.54 10.19
N LYS A 76 -7.71 8.63 10.71
CA LYS A 76 -7.04 9.53 11.67
C LYS A 76 -6.66 8.78 12.96
N GLN A 77 -7.64 8.04 13.54
CA GLN A 77 -7.42 7.24 14.75
C GLN A 77 -6.37 6.14 14.55
N PHE A 78 -6.38 5.50 13.38
CA PHE A 78 -5.37 4.51 13.05
C PHE A 78 -3.97 5.13 13.05
N TRP A 79 -3.79 6.23 12.33
CA TRP A 79 -2.50 6.88 12.20
C TRP A 79 -2.04 7.59 13.48
N ASP A 80 -2.95 8.01 14.38
CA ASP A 80 -2.57 8.49 15.71
C ASP A 80 -1.79 7.43 16.50
N ALA A 81 -2.11 6.16 16.30
CA ALA A 81 -1.48 5.04 17.00
C ALA A 81 -0.31 4.39 16.23
N HIS A 82 -0.01 4.81 14.99
CA HIS A 82 0.97 4.11 14.14
C HIS A 82 1.98 5.04 13.43
N MET A 83 2.04 6.33 13.80
CA MET A 83 3.02 7.27 13.23
C MET A 83 4.48 6.91 13.55
N ASP A 84 4.70 6.23 14.65
CA ASP A 84 6.00 5.72 15.08
C ASP A 84 6.58 4.65 14.15
N LYS A 85 5.74 4.01 13.34
CA LYS A 85 6.12 3.02 12.33
C LYS A 85 6.59 3.61 11.00
N ILE A 86 6.53 4.92 10.82
CA ILE A 86 7.17 5.57 9.67
C ILE A 86 8.67 5.55 9.87
N LYS A 87 9.37 4.87 8.96
CA LYS A 87 10.82 4.65 9.07
C LYS A 87 11.60 5.97 9.04
N PRO A 88 12.61 6.11 9.89
CA PRO A 88 13.40 7.36 10.00
C PRO A 88 14.04 7.78 8.68
N PHE A 89 14.58 6.84 7.90
CA PHE A 89 15.27 7.14 6.65
C PHE A 89 14.40 7.93 5.68
N TYR A 90 13.10 7.59 5.59
CA TYR A 90 12.19 8.30 4.68
C TYR A 90 12.05 9.78 5.08
N LYS A 91 11.93 10.05 6.37
CA LYS A 91 11.85 11.43 6.89
C LYS A 91 13.12 12.25 6.61
N GLU A 92 14.27 11.58 6.50
CA GLU A 92 15.57 12.22 6.21
C GLU A 92 15.74 12.54 4.73
N ILE A 93 15.19 11.71 3.82
CA ILE A 93 15.38 11.86 2.38
C ILE A 93 14.15 12.37 1.62
N GLN A 94 13.02 12.53 2.31
CA GLN A 94 11.76 12.96 1.72
C GLN A 94 11.89 14.28 0.95
N GLN A 95 11.29 14.34 -0.23
CA GLN A 95 11.25 15.51 -1.09
C GLN A 95 9.79 15.92 -1.38
N GLU A 96 9.58 17.17 -1.75
CA GLU A 96 8.23 17.72 -2.01
C GLU A 96 7.52 17.05 -3.18
N ASP A 97 8.28 16.58 -4.18
CA ASP A 97 7.77 15.95 -5.39
C ASP A 97 7.80 14.40 -5.34
N ASP A 98 8.00 13.82 -4.16
CA ASP A 98 7.91 12.38 -3.96
C ASP A 98 6.52 11.85 -4.30
N LEU A 99 6.50 10.66 -4.90
CA LEU A 99 5.29 9.90 -5.19
C LEU A 99 5.27 8.61 -4.37
N ILE A 100 4.20 8.38 -3.62
CA ILE A 100 3.91 7.07 -3.04
C ILE A 100 3.08 6.25 -4.02
N ILE A 101 3.48 5.01 -4.31
CA ILE A 101 2.72 4.08 -5.14
C ILE A 101 2.54 2.74 -4.42
N THR A 102 1.32 2.42 -4.01
CA THR A 102 1.05 1.29 -3.11
C THR A 102 -0.24 0.55 -3.42
N ALA A 103 -0.27 -0.72 -3.04
CA ALA A 103 -1.48 -1.55 -3.06
C ALA A 103 -2.49 -1.20 -1.96
N SER A 104 -2.08 -0.44 -0.95
CA SER A 104 -2.93 -0.02 0.15
C SER A 104 -4.06 0.92 -0.31
N PRO A 105 -5.24 0.89 0.36
CA PRO A 105 -6.40 1.67 -0.07
C PRO A 105 -6.23 3.17 0.12
N ASP A 106 -6.85 3.93 -0.76
CA ASP A 106 -6.73 5.39 -0.83
C ASP A 106 -7.09 6.10 0.47
N PHE A 107 -8.22 5.77 1.10
CA PHE A 107 -8.66 6.41 2.34
C PHE A 107 -7.62 6.27 3.48
N HIS A 108 -6.86 5.18 3.44
CA HIS A 108 -5.82 4.88 4.42
C HIS A 108 -4.54 5.68 4.14
N ILE A 109 -4.11 5.71 2.89
CA ILE A 109 -2.88 6.39 2.46
C ILE A 109 -3.05 7.90 2.38
N GLU A 110 -4.23 8.40 2.02
CA GLU A 110 -4.55 9.82 1.98
C GLU A 110 -4.23 10.52 3.31
N GLU A 111 -4.64 9.94 4.44
CA GLU A 111 -4.39 10.53 5.75
C GLU A 111 -2.91 10.55 6.13
N ILE A 112 -2.15 9.49 5.86
CA ILE A 112 -0.71 9.51 6.16
C ILE A 112 0.05 10.46 5.24
N CYS A 113 -0.30 10.51 3.95
CA CYS A 113 0.28 11.47 3.02
C CYS A 113 0.04 12.91 3.48
N ARG A 114 -1.18 13.23 3.92
CA ARG A 114 -1.51 14.54 4.51
C ARG A 114 -0.63 14.87 5.72
N ARG A 115 -0.40 13.90 6.62
CA ARG A 115 0.46 14.08 7.82
C ARG A 115 1.93 14.27 7.48
N LEU A 116 2.41 13.59 6.46
CA LEU A 116 3.79 13.68 5.99
C LEU A 116 4.02 14.85 5.02
N GLY A 117 2.98 15.58 4.62
CA GLY A 117 3.08 16.66 3.64
C GLY A 117 3.27 16.18 2.21
N ILE A 118 2.98 14.91 1.92
CA ILE A 118 3.09 14.31 0.58
C ILE A 118 1.83 14.64 -0.22
N LYS A 119 2.04 15.18 -1.42
CA LYS A 119 0.94 15.63 -2.29
C LYS A 119 0.56 14.61 -3.37
N GLN A 120 1.45 13.66 -3.66
CA GLN A 120 1.32 12.74 -4.78
C GLN A 120 1.29 11.28 -4.29
N TYR A 121 0.20 10.57 -4.60
CA TYR A 121 0.07 9.16 -4.29
C TYR A 121 -0.84 8.43 -5.28
N LEU A 122 -0.47 7.18 -5.59
CA LEU A 122 -1.22 6.23 -6.40
C LEU A 122 -1.52 5.00 -5.54
N THR A 123 -2.79 4.67 -5.44
CA THR A 123 -3.30 3.74 -4.44
C THR A 123 -4.41 2.88 -5.01
N THR A 124 -4.73 1.79 -4.34
CA THR A 124 -5.98 1.06 -4.58
C THR A 124 -7.17 1.98 -4.28
N LYS A 125 -8.11 2.07 -5.20
CA LYS A 125 -9.29 2.95 -5.11
C LYS A 125 -10.48 2.23 -4.53
N VAL A 126 -11.10 2.85 -3.54
CA VAL A 126 -12.31 2.35 -2.88
C VAL A 126 -13.45 3.36 -3.08
N ASP A 127 -14.56 2.89 -3.62
CA ASP A 127 -15.80 3.65 -3.62
C ASP A 127 -16.34 3.72 -2.18
N LYS A 128 -16.27 4.89 -1.58
CA LYS A 128 -16.65 5.11 -0.18
C LYS A 128 -18.16 4.95 0.08
N GLU A 129 -19.01 5.02 -0.94
CA GLU A 129 -20.46 4.87 -0.80
C GLU A 129 -20.88 3.41 -0.62
N ASN A 130 -20.22 2.50 -1.33
CA ASN A 130 -20.61 1.09 -1.37
C ASN A 130 -19.51 0.12 -0.91
N GLY A 131 -18.29 0.63 -0.63
CA GLY A 131 -17.13 -0.16 -0.18
C GLY A 131 -16.49 -1.00 -1.28
N LYS A 132 -16.81 -0.75 -2.56
CA LYS A 132 -16.25 -1.50 -3.68
C LYS A 132 -14.83 -1.06 -4.02
N ILE A 133 -13.97 -2.01 -4.32
CA ILE A 133 -12.65 -1.74 -4.89
C ILE A 133 -12.83 -1.54 -6.40
N THR A 134 -12.61 -0.31 -6.85
CA THR A 134 -12.78 0.09 -8.26
C THR A 134 -11.49 0.00 -9.06
N PHE A 135 -10.35 0.05 -8.40
CA PHE A 135 -9.03 -0.11 -8.99
C PHE A 135 -8.05 -0.70 -7.97
N ALA A 136 -7.30 -1.73 -8.35
CA ALA A 136 -6.26 -2.32 -7.51
C ALA A 136 -4.87 -1.90 -8.02
N CYS A 137 -4.15 -1.11 -7.23
CA CYS A 137 -2.82 -0.56 -7.57
C CYS A 137 -1.70 -1.57 -7.25
N ILE A 138 -1.64 -2.67 -8.02
CA ILE A 138 -0.72 -3.78 -7.81
C ILE A 138 0.01 -4.15 -9.10
N ARG A 139 1.28 -4.57 -8.98
CA ARG A 139 2.09 -5.07 -10.11
C ARG A 139 1.99 -4.16 -11.34
N GLN A 140 1.55 -4.70 -12.49
CA GLN A 140 1.40 -3.96 -13.75
C GLN A 140 0.46 -2.76 -13.65
N ASN A 141 -0.56 -2.81 -12.78
CA ASN A 141 -1.46 -1.68 -12.59
C ASN A 141 -0.76 -0.46 -11.96
N LYS A 142 0.33 -0.65 -11.20
CA LYS A 142 1.16 0.47 -10.73
C LYS A 142 1.70 1.26 -11.93
N ILE A 143 2.22 0.59 -12.97
CA ILE A 143 2.71 1.26 -14.18
C ILE A 143 1.59 1.97 -14.91
N THR A 144 0.46 1.31 -15.09
CA THR A 144 -0.71 1.90 -15.76
C THR A 144 -1.09 3.20 -15.06
N ALA A 145 -1.30 3.17 -13.75
CA ALA A 145 -1.65 4.35 -12.96
C ALA A 145 -0.56 5.45 -13.04
N PHE A 146 0.71 5.05 -12.99
CA PHE A 146 1.82 6.00 -13.12
C PHE A 146 1.81 6.68 -14.49
N ARG A 147 1.68 5.90 -15.56
CA ARG A 147 1.72 6.42 -16.93
C ARG A 147 0.52 7.30 -17.29
N GLU A 148 -0.64 7.01 -16.75
CA GLU A 148 -1.84 7.84 -16.96
C GLU A 148 -1.68 9.26 -16.40
N LEU A 149 -1.06 9.41 -15.21
CA LEU A 149 -0.93 10.70 -14.55
C LEU A 149 0.44 11.38 -14.76
N TYR A 150 1.47 10.58 -15.01
CA TYR A 150 2.87 11.04 -15.09
C TYR A 150 3.57 10.59 -16.38
N SER A 151 2.85 10.58 -17.52
CA SER A 151 3.34 10.06 -18.82
C SER A 151 4.70 10.62 -19.26
N ASN A 152 4.97 11.90 -18.91
CA ASN A 152 6.19 12.63 -19.27
C ASN A 152 7.21 12.71 -18.13
N LYS A 153 6.95 12.08 -17.00
CA LYS A 153 7.87 12.08 -15.86
C LYS A 153 8.78 10.85 -15.90
N GLU A 154 10.03 11.07 -15.53
CA GLU A 154 11.00 10.00 -15.29
C GLU A 154 11.06 9.69 -13.80
N ILE A 155 11.15 8.41 -13.47
CA ILE A 155 11.43 7.96 -12.11
C ILE A 155 12.95 7.99 -11.95
N GLU A 156 13.44 8.90 -11.12
CA GLU A 156 14.88 8.97 -10.83
C GLU A 156 15.28 7.81 -9.90
N ASN A 157 14.61 7.70 -8.78
CA ASN A 157 14.83 6.65 -7.80
C ASN A 157 13.52 5.94 -7.45
N PHE A 158 13.55 4.62 -7.40
CA PHE A 158 12.44 3.80 -6.94
C PHE A 158 12.85 2.95 -5.73
N TYR A 159 12.06 3.00 -4.67
CA TYR A 159 12.30 2.28 -3.42
C TYR A 159 11.18 1.26 -3.17
N THR A 160 11.55 0.01 -2.89
CA THR A 160 10.60 -1.09 -2.61
C THR A 160 11.21 -2.12 -1.67
N ASP A 161 10.37 -2.81 -0.89
CA ASP A 161 10.74 -4.02 -0.14
C ASP A 161 10.59 -5.30 -0.97
N SER A 162 9.82 -5.23 -2.06
CA SER A 162 9.37 -6.40 -2.82
C SER A 162 9.77 -6.33 -4.30
N PRO A 163 11.06 -6.55 -4.63
CA PRO A 163 11.55 -6.38 -6.01
C PRO A 163 10.87 -7.30 -7.02
N GLU A 164 10.39 -8.48 -6.60
CA GLU A 164 9.68 -9.41 -7.49
C GLU A 164 8.29 -8.88 -7.89
N ASN A 165 7.55 -8.28 -6.95
CA ASN A 165 6.23 -7.71 -7.23
C ASN A 165 6.31 -6.39 -7.96
N ASP A 166 7.36 -5.62 -7.73
CA ASP A 166 7.57 -4.29 -8.29
C ASP A 166 8.60 -4.29 -9.43
N ALA A 167 8.97 -5.46 -9.96
CA ALA A 167 9.89 -5.58 -11.08
C ALA A 167 9.56 -4.62 -12.25
N PRO A 168 8.29 -4.43 -12.66
CA PRO A 168 7.95 -3.49 -13.71
C PRO A 168 8.27 -2.02 -13.37
N MET A 169 8.16 -1.63 -12.08
CA MET A 169 8.53 -0.28 -11.63
C MET A 169 10.05 -0.11 -11.57
N ILE A 170 10.78 -1.16 -11.16
CA ILE A 170 12.24 -1.21 -11.19
C ILE A 170 12.77 -1.01 -12.63
N GLU A 171 12.15 -1.70 -13.60
CA GLU A 171 12.53 -1.53 -15.01
C GLU A 171 12.33 -0.10 -15.49
N LEU A 172 11.31 0.58 -15.02
CA LEU A 172 10.95 1.94 -15.41
C LEU A 172 11.85 3.02 -14.80
N ALA A 173 12.40 2.77 -13.62
CA ALA A 173 13.23 3.73 -12.89
C ALA A 173 14.67 3.77 -13.43
N LYS A 174 15.36 4.92 -13.27
CA LYS A 174 16.82 5.02 -13.55
C LYS A 174 17.62 4.25 -12.51
N HIS A 175 17.29 4.44 -11.25
CA HIS A 175 17.89 3.75 -10.12
C HIS A 175 16.81 3.07 -9.28
N ALA A 176 17.12 1.89 -8.75
CA ALA A 176 16.21 1.16 -7.89
C ALA A 176 16.92 0.68 -6.63
N PHE A 177 16.20 0.76 -5.51
CA PHE A 177 16.68 0.44 -4.18
C PHE A 177 15.75 -0.54 -3.50
N VAL A 178 16.32 -1.61 -2.93
CA VAL A 178 15.59 -2.55 -2.09
C VAL A 178 15.79 -2.16 -0.62
N VAL A 179 14.68 -2.01 0.08
CA VAL A 179 14.64 -1.67 1.50
C VAL A 179 14.36 -2.93 2.32
N THR A 180 15.26 -3.27 3.24
CA THR A 180 15.11 -4.41 4.14
C THR A 180 15.31 -3.93 5.58
N GLY A 181 14.23 -3.85 6.35
CA GLY A 181 14.29 -3.17 7.65
C GLY A 181 14.68 -1.70 7.47
N ASN A 182 15.86 -1.32 7.98
CA ASN A 182 16.45 0.01 7.81
C ASN A 182 17.58 0.04 6.76
N ASP A 183 17.94 -1.10 6.19
CA ASP A 183 19.00 -1.19 5.20
C ASP A 183 18.45 -0.88 3.80
N ILE A 184 19.18 -0.08 3.04
CA ILE A 184 18.85 0.32 1.67
C ILE A 184 19.98 -0.13 0.76
N LYS A 185 19.66 -0.97 -0.22
CA LYS A 185 20.62 -1.49 -1.20
C LYS A 185 20.20 -1.14 -2.61
N GLN A 186 21.08 -0.48 -3.36
CA GLN A 186 20.86 -0.26 -4.78
C GLN A 186 20.93 -1.59 -5.55
N VAL A 187 19.96 -1.81 -6.44
CA VAL A 187 19.85 -3.01 -7.30
C VAL A 187 19.80 -2.68 -8.78
N LYS A 188 19.62 -1.38 -9.11
CA LYS A 188 19.70 -0.85 -10.47
C LYS A 188 20.35 0.53 -10.50
#